data_682cce919a3ffcbe85a38e7e5e1c18b9
#
_entry.id   682cce919a3ffcbe85a38e7e5e1c18b9
#
_cell.length_a   1.000
_cell.length_b   1.000
_cell.length_c   1.000
_cell.angle_alpha   90.00
_cell.angle_beta   90.00
_cell.angle_gamma   90.00
#
_symmetry.space_group_name_H-M   'P 1'
#
loop_
_entity.id
_entity.type
_entity.pdbx_description
1 polymer ?
#
loop_
_entity_poly.entity_id
_entity_poly.type
_entity_poly.pdbx_seq_one_letter_code
_entity_poly.pdbx_strand_id
1 'polypeptide(L)'
;MEKINILYIHGFGSSYDPNSSKVKSLSKLGPVSGVSYDYTKPADENVKFLINHILENPDIDLIVGTSLGGWYAAEVGSRVGIPTVLVNPAIEPHKTLKKYLGKGVDWDGKEYHLTESVVSSYRDMTHKSAGLILLDDGDEVIPADGVFAKGYDSDHGVLKHEGGSHRFEHMDESLDEIESHYTDVLLIYGFGDN
;
A
#
# COMPACT_ATOMS: atom_id res chain seq x y z
N MET A 1 -4.81 20.97 -12.76
CA MET A 1 -4.12 20.47 -11.54
C MET A 1 -2.77 19.90 -11.93
N GLU A 2 -1.79 20.02 -11.06
CA GLU A 2 -0.47 19.42 -11.23
C GLU A 2 -0.61 17.89 -11.17
N LYS A 3 0.13 17.16 -12.01
CA LYS A 3 0.03 15.69 -12.06
C LYS A 3 0.78 15.11 -10.87
N ILE A 4 0.18 14.13 -10.20
CA ILE A 4 0.77 13.44 -9.04
C ILE A 4 1.63 12.27 -9.54
N ASN A 5 2.93 12.26 -9.24
CA ASN A 5 3.80 11.12 -9.56
C ASN A 5 3.63 10.03 -8.48
N ILE A 6 3.04 8.93 -8.87
CA ILE A 6 2.61 7.86 -7.95
C ILE A 6 3.59 6.69 -8.02
N LEU A 7 4.07 6.23 -6.85
CA LEU A 7 4.69 4.91 -6.69
C LEU A 7 3.64 3.91 -6.25
N TYR A 8 3.39 2.87 -7.06
CA TYR A 8 2.49 1.77 -6.69
C TYR A 8 3.27 0.57 -6.15
N ILE A 9 2.87 0.06 -4.98
CA ILE A 9 3.45 -1.11 -4.32
C ILE A 9 2.40 -2.24 -4.30
N HIS A 10 2.72 -3.35 -4.98
CA HIS A 10 1.83 -4.51 -5.11
C HIS A 10 1.70 -5.33 -3.81
N GLY A 11 0.70 -6.22 -3.73
CA GLY A 11 0.47 -7.12 -2.61
C GLY A 11 1.35 -8.39 -2.61
N PHE A 12 1.11 -9.26 -1.62
CA PHE A 12 1.76 -10.57 -1.53
C PHE A 12 1.39 -11.46 -2.72
N GLY A 13 2.36 -12.24 -3.20
CA GLY A 13 2.16 -13.20 -4.29
C GLY A 13 1.86 -12.56 -5.65
N SER A 14 2.26 -11.31 -5.87
CA SER A 14 2.02 -10.54 -7.09
C SER A 14 3.30 -9.82 -7.52
N SER A 15 3.23 -9.13 -8.64
CA SER A 15 4.26 -8.24 -9.16
C SER A 15 3.65 -6.91 -9.62
N TYR A 16 4.49 -5.91 -9.91
CA TYR A 16 4.02 -4.68 -10.53
C TYR A 16 3.61 -4.95 -11.98
N ASP A 17 2.34 -4.65 -12.27
CA ASP A 17 1.79 -4.69 -13.63
C ASP A 17 1.24 -3.31 -14.02
N PRO A 18 1.88 -2.60 -14.98
CA PRO A 18 1.42 -1.30 -15.46
C PRO A 18 0.04 -1.36 -16.16
N ASN A 19 -0.43 -2.55 -16.52
CA ASN A 19 -1.72 -2.77 -17.17
C ASN A 19 -2.83 -3.17 -16.21
N SER A 20 -2.55 -3.35 -14.92
CA SER A 20 -3.57 -3.67 -13.93
C SER A 20 -4.65 -2.58 -13.84
N SER A 21 -5.87 -2.95 -13.47
CA SER A 21 -6.99 -2.00 -13.37
C SER A 21 -6.68 -0.85 -12.40
N LYS A 22 -6.07 -1.13 -11.25
CA LYS A 22 -5.71 -0.13 -10.25
C LYS A 22 -4.69 0.89 -10.79
N VAL A 23 -3.63 0.42 -11.45
CA VAL A 23 -2.62 1.31 -12.06
C VAL A 23 -3.26 2.17 -13.14
N LYS A 24 -4.15 1.60 -13.98
CA LYS A 24 -4.90 2.37 -14.99
C LYS A 24 -5.81 3.42 -14.36
N SER A 25 -6.51 3.11 -13.28
CA SER A 25 -7.34 4.09 -12.56
C SER A 25 -6.48 5.21 -11.99
N LEU A 26 -5.42 4.87 -11.24
CA LEU A 26 -4.49 5.84 -10.66
C LEU A 26 -3.80 6.72 -11.72
N SER A 27 -3.57 6.20 -12.92
CA SER A 27 -2.96 6.99 -14.02
C SER A 27 -3.79 8.18 -14.49
N LYS A 28 -5.05 8.26 -14.08
CA LYS A 28 -5.91 9.44 -14.30
C LYS A 28 -5.46 10.64 -13.44
N LEU A 29 -4.82 10.40 -12.30
CA LEU A 29 -4.26 11.44 -11.42
C LEU A 29 -2.85 11.88 -11.86
N GLY A 30 -2.10 11.00 -12.51
CA GLY A 30 -0.77 11.32 -13.02
C GLY A 30 0.06 10.08 -13.38
N PRO A 31 1.37 10.23 -13.62
CA PRO A 31 2.24 9.11 -13.92
C PRO A 31 2.30 8.10 -12.78
N VAL A 32 2.18 6.80 -13.09
CA VAL A 32 2.31 5.73 -12.11
C VAL A 32 3.52 4.88 -12.44
N SER A 33 4.44 4.81 -11.51
CA SER A 33 5.58 3.88 -11.52
C SER A 33 5.36 2.77 -10.50
N GLY A 34 6.16 1.72 -10.56
CA GLY A 34 6.14 0.67 -9.56
C GLY A 34 7.35 -0.24 -9.70
N VAL A 35 7.60 -1.00 -8.66
CA VAL A 35 8.71 -1.94 -8.58
C VAL A 35 8.25 -3.24 -7.94
N SER A 36 8.72 -4.37 -8.48
CA SER A 36 8.45 -5.67 -7.88
C SER A 36 9.49 -5.98 -6.81
N TYR A 37 9.05 -6.11 -5.56
CA TYR A 37 9.86 -6.55 -4.44
C TYR A 37 9.73 -8.07 -4.24
N ASP A 38 10.70 -8.69 -3.59
CA ASP A 38 10.68 -10.12 -3.29
C ASP A 38 9.99 -10.38 -1.93
N TYR A 39 8.71 -10.71 -1.96
CA TYR A 39 7.89 -10.98 -0.77
C TYR A 39 8.33 -12.23 0.03
N THR A 40 9.30 -13.00 -0.47
CA THR A 40 9.92 -14.13 0.26
C THR A 40 11.13 -13.72 1.09
N LYS A 41 11.49 -12.44 1.07
CA LYS A 41 12.54 -11.85 1.91
C LYS A 41 11.98 -11.20 3.18
N PRO A 42 12.82 -11.04 4.22
CA PRO A 42 12.46 -10.32 5.42
C PRO A 42 11.93 -8.91 5.15
N ALA A 43 10.96 -8.47 5.96
CA ALA A 43 10.30 -7.18 5.82
C ALA A 43 11.29 -6.00 5.72
N ASP A 44 12.31 -5.96 6.59
CA ASP A 44 13.29 -4.87 6.61
C ASP A 44 14.19 -4.81 5.36
N GLU A 45 14.44 -5.95 4.70
CA GLU A 45 15.18 -5.96 3.42
C GLU A 45 14.36 -5.27 2.32
N ASN A 46 13.07 -5.60 2.23
CA ASN A 46 12.17 -4.98 1.27
C ASN A 46 11.92 -3.49 1.59
N VAL A 47 11.81 -3.13 2.87
CA VAL A 47 11.70 -1.72 3.27
C VAL A 47 12.92 -0.92 2.81
N LYS A 48 14.13 -1.44 3.02
CA LYS A 48 15.37 -0.79 2.53
C LYS A 48 15.39 -0.69 1.01
N PHE A 49 15.01 -1.76 0.31
CA PHE A 49 14.93 -1.76 -1.15
C PHE A 49 13.98 -0.68 -1.67
N LEU A 50 12.78 -0.57 -1.10
CA LEU A 50 11.78 0.42 -1.49
C LEU A 50 12.22 1.86 -1.16
N ILE A 51 12.85 2.09 0.00
CA ILE A 51 13.41 3.40 0.35
C ILE A 51 14.51 3.80 -0.65
N ASN A 52 15.42 2.91 -1.00
CA ASN A 52 16.46 3.19 -1.99
C ASN A 52 15.84 3.54 -3.35
N HIS A 53 14.84 2.79 -3.78
CA HIS A 53 14.11 3.09 -5.01
C HIS A 53 13.49 4.50 -4.99
N ILE A 54 12.90 4.91 -3.87
CA ILE A 54 12.33 6.27 -3.73
C ILE A 54 13.43 7.34 -3.76
N LEU A 55 14.55 7.12 -3.07
CA LEU A 55 15.67 8.09 -3.07
C LEU A 55 16.32 8.25 -4.45
N GLU A 56 16.29 7.21 -5.27
CA GLU A 56 16.74 7.25 -6.68
C GLU A 56 15.70 7.89 -7.61
N ASN A 57 14.45 8.08 -7.16
CA ASN A 57 13.34 8.67 -7.91
C ASN A 57 12.68 9.79 -7.09
N PRO A 58 13.36 10.95 -6.92
CA PRO A 58 12.93 12.01 -6.01
C PRO A 58 11.62 12.72 -6.42
N ASP A 59 11.14 12.48 -7.64
CA ASP A 59 9.91 13.06 -8.15
C ASP A 59 8.65 12.29 -7.68
N ILE A 60 8.77 11.24 -6.84
CA ILE A 60 7.62 10.52 -6.29
C ILE A 60 6.92 11.40 -5.26
N ASP A 61 5.65 11.71 -5.51
CA ASP A 61 4.81 12.60 -4.70
C ASP A 61 3.89 11.82 -3.76
N LEU A 62 3.45 10.62 -4.15
CA LEU A 62 2.46 9.81 -3.43
C LEU A 62 2.83 8.32 -3.53
N ILE A 63 2.70 7.59 -2.42
CA ILE A 63 2.90 6.14 -2.39
C ILE A 63 1.54 5.46 -2.22
N VAL A 64 1.15 4.61 -3.15
CA VAL A 64 -0.08 3.81 -3.10
C VAL A 64 0.27 2.34 -2.96
N GLY A 65 -0.23 1.67 -1.92
CA GLY A 65 0.06 0.25 -1.70
C GLY A 65 -1.20 -0.57 -1.46
N THR A 66 -1.27 -1.77 -2.04
CA THR A 66 -2.40 -2.70 -1.87
C THR A 66 -2.03 -3.89 -1.00
N SER A 67 -2.89 -4.26 -0.04
CA SER A 67 -2.69 -5.44 0.83
C SER A 67 -1.35 -5.37 1.58
N LEU A 68 -0.44 -6.33 1.37
CA LEU A 68 0.93 -6.26 1.91
C LEU A 68 1.69 -5.02 1.42
N GLY A 69 1.44 -4.59 0.18
CA GLY A 69 1.96 -3.33 -0.34
C GLY A 69 1.47 -2.11 0.44
N GLY A 70 0.25 -2.16 1.01
CA GLY A 70 -0.27 -1.14 1.92
C GLY A 70 0.53 -1.04 3.22
N TRP A 71 0.90 -2.18 3.79
CA TRP A 71 1.83 -2.22 4.93
C TRP A 71 3.18 -1.59 4.59
N TYR A 72 3.76 -1.95 3.42
CA TYR A 72 5.01 -1.34 2.97
C TYR A 72 4.87 0.16 2.72
N ALA A 73 3.77 0.60 2.09
CA ALA A 73 3.52 2.01 1.85
C ALA A 73 3.51 2.82 3.16
N ALA A 74 2.82 2.33 4.20
CA ALA A 74 2.81 2.95 5.51
C ALA A 74 4.21 3.01 6.14
N GLU A 75 4.95 1.89 6.15
CA GLU A 75 6.29 1.80 6.73
C GLU A 75 7.31 2.70 6.01
N VAL A 76 7.27 2.73 4.69
CA VAL A 76 8.19 3.52 3.88
C VAL A 76 7.82 4.99 3.92
N GLY A 77 6.54 5.34 3.69
CA GLY A 77 6.05 6.71 3.71
C GLY A 77 6.34 7.42 5.03
N SER A 78 6.16 6.71 6.18
CA SER A 78 6.49 7.26 7.50
C SER A 78 7.98 7.60 7.69
N ARG A 79 8.87 6.96 6.93
CA ARG A 79 10.33 7.16 7.03
C ARG A 79 10.87 8.20 6.06
N VAL A 80 10.22 8.31 4.88
CA VAL A 80 10.65 9.26 3.84
C VAL A 80 9.84 10.55 3.82
N GLY A 81 8.73 10.62 4.59
CA GLY A 81 7.89 11.79 4.68
C GLY A 81 6.93 11.99 3.50
N ILE A 82 6.70 10.96 2.68
CA ILE A 82 5.79 11.03 1.53
C ILE A 82 4.39 10.57 1.96
N PRO A 83 3.30 11.28 1.57
CA PRO A 83 1.92 10.86 1.84
C PRO A 83 1.60 9.50 1.22
N THR A 84 0.66 8.77 1.82
CA THR A 84 0.36 7.38 1.44
C THR A 84 -1.12 7.13 1.24
N VAL A 85 -1.44 6.19 0.34
CA VAL A 85 -2.78 5.59 0.20
C VAL A 85 -2.66 4.09 0.41
N LEU A 86 -3.39 3.58 1.39
CA LEU A 86 -3.29 2.22 1.90
C LEU A 86 -4.58 1.47 1.53
N VAL A 87 -4.51 0.63 0.50
CA VAL A 87 -5.67 -0.03 -0.11
C VAL A 87 -5.84 -1.43 0.46
N ASN A 88 -6.94 -1.69 1.19
CA ASN A 88 -7.16 -2.96 1.91
C ASN A 88 -5.86 -3.45 2.61
N PRO A 89 -5.22 -2.61 3.45
CA PRO A 89 -3.85 -2.87 3.91
C PRO A 89 -3.76 -4.07 4.85
N ALA A 90 -2.66 -4.83 4.73
CA ALA A 90 -2.33 -5.88 5.69
C ALA A 90 -1.86 -5.25 7.01
N ILE A 91 -2.78 -4.97 7.94
CA ILE A 91 -2.46 -4.30 9.22
C ILE A 91 -1.67 -5.19 10.18
N GLU A 92 -1.77 -6.52 10.08
CA GLU A 92 -1.05 -7.51 10.88
C GLU A 92 -0.45 -8.61 9.99
N PRO A 93 0.53 -8.30 9.12
CA PRO A 93 1.04 -9.28 8.14
C PRO A 93 1.64 -10.52 8.80
N HIS A 94 2.26 -10.40 9.98
CA HIS A 94 2.78 -11.53 10.76
C HIS A 94 1.70 -12.54 11.18
N LYS A 95 0.41 -12.16 11.13
CA LYS A 95 -0.72 -13.07 11.35
C LYS A 95 -1.32 -13.54 10.04
N THR A 96 -1.62 -12.61 9.13
CA THR A 96 -2.34 -12.90 7.89
C THR A 96 -1.52 -13.74 6.90
N LEU A 97 -0.18 -13.61 6.90
CA LEU A 97 0.70 -14.39 6.03
C LEU A 97 0.92 -15.84 6.50
N LYS A 98 0.58 -16.20 7.74
CA LYS A 98 0.77 -17.58 8.25
C LYS A 98 0.08 -18.64 7.40
N LYS A 99 -1.06 -18.31 6.79
CA LYS A 99 -1.79 -19.23 5.89
C LYS A 99 -1.06 -19.55 4.59
N TYR A 100 -0.01 -18.80 4.26
CA TYR A 100 0.81 -18.98 3.04
C TYR A 100 2.19 -19.59 3.33
N LEU A 101 2.46 -20.01 4.58
CA LEU A 101 3.74 -20.64 4.95
C LEU A 101 4.03 -21.89 4.13
N GLY A 102 5.31 -22.07 3.81
CA GLY A 102 5.79 -23.21 3.02
C GLY A 102 5.83 -22.90 1.52
N LYS A 103 5.72 -23.95 0.71
CA LYS A 103 5.74 -23.86 -0.76
C LYS A 103 4.35 -23.52 -1.28
N GLY A 104 4.28 -22.63 -2.25
CA GLY A 104 3.06 -22.26 -2.94
C GLY A 104 3.34 -21.77 -4.36
N VAL A 105 2.29 -21.39 -5.05
CA VAL A 105 2.35 -20.75 -6.37
C VAL A 105 1.64 -19.42 -6.26
N ASP A 106 2.26 -18.35 -6.73
CA ASP A 106 1.70 -17.00 -6.68
C ASP A 106 0.70 -16.74 -7.83
N TRP A 107 0.15 -15.53 -7.86
CA TRP A 107 -0.85 -15.14 -8.86
C TRP A 107 -0.29 -15.05 -10.28
N ASP A 108 1.03 -14.92 -10.42
CA ASP A 108 1.75 -14.91 -11.71
C ASP A 108 2.18 -16.32 -12.15
N GLY A 109 1.83 -17.35 -11.36
CA GLY A 109 2.17 -18.75 -11.62
C GLY A 109 3.59 -19.13 -11.21
N LYS A 110 4.30 -18.27 -10.46
CA LYS A 110 5.67 -18.51 -9.99
C LYS A 110 5.64 -19.27 -8.66
N GLU A 111 6.47 -20.27 -8.54
CA GLU A 111 6.67 -20.98 -7.28
C GLU A 111 7.38 -20.09 -6.25
N TYR A 112 6.94 -20.16 -4.99
CA TYR A 112 7.58 -19.49 -3.86
C TYR A 112 7.77 -20.44 -2.68
N HIS A 113 8.63 -20.03 -1.75
CA HIS A 113 8.76 -20.68 -0.44
C HIS A 113 8.80 -19.60 0.64
N LEU A 114 7.68 -19.45 1.36
CA LEU A 114 7.57 -18.49 2.47
C LEU A 114 7.95 -19.17 3.80
N THR A 115 8.95 -18.63 4.49
CA THR A 115 9.46 -19.20 5.73
C THR A 115 8.87 -18.52 6.96
N GLU A 116 8.86 -19.22 8.10
CA GLU A 116 8.46 -18.67 9.41
C GLU A 116 9.27 -17.42 9.77
N SER A 117 10.58 -17.39 9.48
CA SER A 117 11.44 -16.24 9.77
C SER A 117 11.04 -15.01 8.98
N VAL A 118 10.62 -15.17 7.72
CA VAL A 118 10.10 -14.06 6.90
C VAL A 118 8.79 -13.54 7.48
N VAL A 119 7.84 -14.43 7.78
CA VAL A 119 6.54 -14.01 8.37
C VAL A 119 6.74 -13.32 9.71
N SER A 120 7.62 -13.83 10.57
CA SER A 120 7.93 -13.25 11.88
C SER A 120 8.70 -11.93 11.82
N SER A 121 9.25 -11.55 10.66
CA SER A 121 9.93 -10.26 10.48
C SER A 121 8.97 -9.08 10.35
N TYR A 122 7.68 -9.34 10.08
CA TYR A 122 6.64 -8.31 10.04
C TYR A 122 6.15 -7.97 11.44
N ARG A 123 5.74 -6.74 11.62
CA ARG A 123 5.05 -6.20 12.81
C ARG A 123 3.69 -5.64 12.42
N ASP A 124 2.92 -5.16 13.39
CA ASP A 124 1.71 -4.38 13.12
C ASP A 124 2.07 -3.17 12.24
N MET A 125 1.15 -2.75 11.38
CA MET A 125 1.33 -1.58 10.53
C MET A 125 1.59 -0.33 11.38
N THR A 126 2.44 0.57 10.90
CA THR A 126 2.72 1.81 11.63
C THR A 126 1.52 2.77 11.61
N HIS A 127 1.31 3.48 12.72
CA HIS A 127 0.35 4.59 12.83
C HIS A 127 0.93 5.95 12.39
N LYS A 128 2.19 6.00 11.96
CA LYS A 128 2.94 7.25 11.75
C LYS A 128 2.94 7.78 10.31
N SER A 129 2.33 7.07 9.38
CA SER A 129 2.25 7.57 8.00
C SER A 129 1.15 8.65 7.88
N ALA A 130 1.39 9.66 7.06
CA ALA A 130 0.32 10.57 6.60
C ALA A 130 -0.51 9.82 5.55
N GLY A 131 -1.48 9.02 6.00
CA GLY A 131 -2.15 8.02 5.18
C GLY A 131 -3.66 8.22 5.02
N LEU A 132 -4.17 7.88 3.84
CA LEU A 132 -5.56 7.59 3.56
C LEU A 132 -5.73 6.09 3.44
N ILE A 133 -6.62 5.48 4.21
CA ILE A 133 -6.96 4.06 4.13
C ILE A 133 -8.23 3.90 3.28
N LEU A 134 -8.15 3.08 2.23
CA LEU A 134 -9.28 2.72 1.39
C LEU A 134 -9.66 1.27 1.68
N LEU A 135 -10.94 1.01 1.97
CA LEU A 135 -11.45 -0.29 2.35
C LEU A 135 -12.64 -0.69 1.47
N ASP A 136 -12.63 -1.93 1.00
CA ASP A 136 -13.82 -2.63 0.55
C ASP A 136 -14.40 -3.45 1.71
N ASP A 137 -15.67 -3.25 2.07
CA ASP A 137 -16.32 -3.94 3.20
C ASP A 137 -16.48 -5.45 2.96
N GLY A 138 -16.47 -5.86 1.68
CA GLY A 138 -16.48 -7.25 1.26
C GLY A 138 -15.11 -7.93 1.22
N ASP A 139 -14.05 -7.33 1.78
CA ASP A 139 -12.72 -7.96 1.83
C ASP A 139 -12.75 -9.26 2.64
N GLU A 140 -12.63 -10.39 1.96
CA GLU A 140 -12.67 -11.73 2.52
C GLU A 140 -11.33 -12.19 3.13
N VAL A 141 -10.28 -11.42 2.95
CA VAL A 141 -8.91 -11.74 3.40
C VAL A 141 -8.51 -10.92 4.61
N ILE A 142 -8.81 -9.62 4.59
CA ILE A 142 -8.47 -8.66 5.65
C ILE A 142 -9.74 -7.88 5.99
N PRO A 143 -10.50 -8.32 7.02
CA PRO A 143 -11.74 -7.64 7.38
C PRO A 143 -11.52 -6.17 7.72
N ALA A 144 -12.34 -5.29 7.14
CA ALA A 144 -12.28 -3.84 7.32
C ALA A 144 -12.37 -3.41 8.80
N ASP A 145 -13.15 -4.14 9.60
CA ASP A 145 -13.32 -3.88 11.05
C ASP A 145 -12.00 -3.91 11.83
N GLY A 146 -11.00 -4.64 11.34
CA GLY A 146 -9.67 -4.68 11.96
C GLY A 146 -8.98 -3.32 11.99
N VAL A 147 -9.20 -2.47 11.00
CA VAL A 147 -8.67 -1.11 10.92
C VAL A 147 -9.20 -0.26 12.07
N PHE A 148 -10.51 -0.30 12.30
CA PHE A 148 -11.17 0.41 13.38
C PHE A 148 -10.85 -0.17 14.76
N ALA A 149 -10.84 -1.50 14.89
CA ALA A 149 -10.50 -2.17 16.15
C ALA A 149 -9.08 -1.86 16.64
N LYS A 150 -8.16 -1.53 15.73
CA LYS A 150 -6.77 -1.13 16.03
C LYS A 150 -6.58 0.39 16.14
N GLY A 151 -7.62 1.19 15.93
CA GLY A 151 -7.58 2.64 16.07
C GLY A 151 -6.86 3.35 14.93
N TYR A 152 -6.69 2.72 13.76
CA TYR A 152 -6.04 3.37 12.61
C TYR A 152 -6.85 4.56 12.07
N ASP A 153 -8.17 4.56 12.27
CA ASP A 153 -9.07 5.66 11.92
C ASP A 153 -8.86 6.94 12.74
N SER A 154 -8.15 6.86 13.86
CA SER A 154 -7.76 8.06 14.63
C SER A 154 -6.52 8.76 14.08
N ASP A 155 -5.69 8.07 13.30
CA ASP A 155 -4.40 8.55 12.80
C ASP A 155 -4.40 8.74 11.28
N HIS A 156 -5.40 8.17 10.59
CA HIS A 156 -5.52 8.16 9.13
C HIS A 156 -6.92 8.55 8.69
N GLY A 157 -7.06 9.19 7.52
CA GLY A 157 -8.32 9.25 6.82
C GLY A 157 -8.77 7.83 6.44
N VAL A 158 -10.06 7.53 6.53
CA VAL A 158 -10.61 6.23 6.12
C VAL A 158 -11.81 6.43 5.21
N LEU A 159 -11.74 5.87 4.00
CA LEU A 159 -12.88 5.74 3.09
C LEU A 159 -13.24 4.26 2.95
N LYS A 160 -14.48 3.92 3.31
CA LYS A 160 -14.99 2.54 3.23
C LYS A 160 -16.11 2.47 2.20
N HIS A 161 -15.98 1.55 1.23
CA HIS A 161 -16.99 1.22 0.24
C HIS A 161 -17.77 -0.02 0.65
N GLU A 162 -19.06 -0.06 0.30
CA GLU A 162 -19.89 -1.26 0.49
C GLU A 162 -19.56 -2.33 -0.58
N GLY A 163 -19.47 -3.58 -0.17
CA GLY A 163 -19.16 -4.69 -1.07
C GLY A 163 -17.68 -4.72 -1.50
N GLY A 164 -17.44 -5.00 -2.77
CA GLY A 164 -16.09 -5.21 -3.30
C GLY A 164 -15.44 -6.49 -2.80
N SER A 165 -14.10 -6.53 -2.80
CA SER A 165 -13.32 -7.71 -2.41
C SER A 165 -11.91 -7.32 -1.95
N HIS A 166 -11.09 -8.31 -1.53
CA HIS A 166 -9.67 -8.07 -1.21
C HIS A 166 -8.89 -7.42 -2.36
N ARG A 167 -9.32 -7.60 -3.60
CA ARG A 167 -8.70 -6.97 -4.77
C ARG A 167 -8.97 -5.47 -4.87
N PHE A 168 -9.88 -4.94 -4.09
CA PHE A 168 -10.33 -3.56 -4.09
C PHE A 168 -10.91 -3.12 -5.45
N GLU A 169 -12.23 -3.05 -5.52
CA GLU A 169 -12.95 -2.83 -6.78
C GLU A 169 -13.32 -1.36 -7.03
N HIS A 170 -13.22 -0.50 -5.99
CA HIS A 170 -13.69 0.88 -6.01
C HIS A 170 -12.56 1.92 -6.22
N MET A 171 -11.51 1.56 -6.98
CA MET A 171 -10.39 2.50 -7.19
C MET A 171 -10.81 3.75 -7.98
N ASP A 172 -11.68 3.61 -8.97
CA ASP A 172 -12.15 4.74 -9.78
C ASP A 172 -13.01 5.71 -8.95
N GLU A 173 -13.84 5.19 -8.05
CA GLU A 173 -14.70 5.96 -7.15
C GLU A 173 -13.90 6.65 -6.04
N SER A 174 -12.68 6.21 -5.77
CA SER A 174 -11.81 6.75 -4.72
C SER A 174 -10.86 7.86 -5.22
N LEU A 175 -10.81 8.15 -6.52
CA LEU A 175 -9.80 9.06 -7.08
C LEU A 175 -9.92 10.49 -6.53
N ASP A 176 -11.13 11.01 -6.39
CA ASP A 176 -11.36 12.36 -5.86
C ASP A 176 -10.87 12.47 -4.40
N GLU A 177 -11.08 11.43 -3.58
CA GLU A 177 -10.62 11.39 -2.20
C GLU A 177 -9.09 11.25 -2.11
N ILE A 178 -8.47 10.47 -3.02
CA ILE A 178 -7.01 10.37 -3.11
C ILE A 178 -6.39 11.73 -3.43
N GLU A 179 -6.96 12.46 -4.40
CA GLU A 179 -6.48 13.79 -4.79
C GLU A 179 -6.68 14.82 -3.66
N SER A 180 -7.83 14.77 -2.98
CA SER A 180 -8.11 15.62 -1.81
C SER A 180 -7.12 15.37 -0.69
N HIS A 181 -6.89 14.09 -0.33
CA HIS A 181 -5.92 13.70 0.69
C HIS A 181 -4.51 14.20 0.37
N TYR A 182 -4.05 14.01 -0.87
CA TYR A 182 -2.75 14.50 -1.31
C TYR A 182 -2.62 16.01 -1.13
N THR A 183 -3.64 16.76 -1.58
CA THR A 183 -3.69 18.23 -1.49
C THR A 183 -3.67 18.69 -0.03
N ASP A 184 -4.47 18.07 0.83
CA ASP A 184 -4.54 18.39 2.25
C ASP A 184 -3.21 18.16 2.98
N VAL A 185 -2.54 17.06 2.67
CA VAL A 185 -1.21 16.77 3.25
C VAL A 185 -0.18 17.82 2.82
N LEU A 186 -0.19 18.25 1.54
CA LEU A 186 0.69 19.33 1.06
C LEU A 186 0.44 20.63 1.81
N LEU A 187 -0.83 21.00 2.05
CA LEU A 187 -1.18 22.22 2.77
C LEU A 187 -0.77 22.18 4.24
N ILE A 188 -0.90 21.03 4.90
CA ILE A 188 -0.58 20.87 6.33
C ILE A 188 0.92 20.85 6.57
N TYR A 189 1.68 20.17 5.72
CA TYR A 189 3.11 19.94 5.95
C TYR A 189 4.03 20.86 5.14
N GLY A 190 3.48 21.76 4.33
CA GLY A 190 4.25 22.78 3.60
C GLY A 190 5.19 22.20 2.53
N PHE A 191 4.82 21.10 1.90
CA PHE A 191 5.56 20.50 0.77
C PHE A 191 5.27 21.24 -0.56
N GLY A 192 4.92 22.49 -0.53
CA GLY A 192 4.76 23.37 -1.68
C GLY A 192 5.68 24.57 -1.55
N ASP A 193 6.59 24.73 -2.49
CA ASP A 193 7.55 25.83 -2.67
C ASP A 193 8.94 25.65 -2.05
N ASN A 194 9.79 24.89 -2.78
CA ASN A 194 11.22 25.19 -2.89
C ASN A 194 11.65 25.15 -4.35
#